data_dceb73a6e562a0718cefde62f72f559f
#
_entry.id   dceb73a6e562a0718cefde62f72f559f
#
_cell.length_a   1.000
_cell.length_b   1.000
_cell.length_c   1.000
_cell.angle_alpha   90.00
_cell.angle_beta   90.00
_cell.angle_gamma   90.00
#
_symmetry.space_group_name_H-M   'P 1'
#
loop_
_entity.id
_entity.type
_entity.pdbx_description
1 polymer ?
#
loop_
_entity_poly.entity_id
_entity_poly.type
_entity_poly.pdbx_seq_one_letter_code
_entity_poly.pdbx_strand_id
1 'polypeptide(L)'
;MTWSTNAVPRTQRLDYFAAALSSALVPMQVEATHTGALASHMSMLDIDDVDVLSQCGSAHRSLRGRAELARSGAHTYHLIVNRRAAWYVEHAGATRVRAGQAFLIDSARANLIEMPSAYEVIHVKMPEAWLRRWVREPSRMVGRPLGGEAGQMDHALAAFVAGMTPHALRDGPLPASMMIDHLGAMLAMASGTTGKPVVASSAALALYNKVFACIANRSAEPLLSPGDIANSLAIAESELHSVLASFGDTFASLLVTHRLANARRMLASRAFEAFAVPEIALRAGFSRGADLTKLLEPGDASASDAREAQDRAKRLRPS
;
A
#
# COMPACT_ATOMS: atom_id res chain seq x y z
N MET A 1 -14.96 -14.06 -2.97
CA MET A 1 -14.02 -15.14 -3.35
C MET A 1 -13.55 -15.86 -2.11
N THR A 2 -13.18 -17.16 -2.21
CA THR A 2 -12.73 -17.96 -1.05
C THR A 2 -11.61 -18.89 -1.46
N TRP A 3 -10.59 -19.03 -0.62
CA TRP A 3 -9.45 -19.93 -0.80
C TRP A 3 -9.24 -20.76 0.47
N SER A 4 -8.88 -22.03 0.30
CA SER A 4 -8.54 -22.92 1.40
C SER A 4 -7.43 -23.87 0.98
N THR A 5 -6.38 -23.95 1.77
CA THR A 5 -5.30 -24.93 1.53
C THR A 5 -5.76 -26.39 1.66
N ASN A 6 -6.94 -26.62 2.25
CA ASN A 6 -7.54 -27.95 2.30
C ASN A 6 -8.08 -28.42 0.93
N ALA A 7 -8.23 -27.52 -0.03
CA ALA A 7 -8.65 -27.83 -1.39
C ALA A 7 -7.55 -28.50 -2.23
N VAL A 8 -6.30 -28.53 -1.73
CA VAL A 8 -5.16 -29.10 -2.46
C VAL A 8 -4.36 -30.08 -1.60
N PRO A 9 -3.59 -31.01 -2.23
CA PRO A 9 -2.70 -31.92 -1.53
C PRO A 9 -1.70 -31.18 -0.63
N ARG A 10 -1.26 -31.81 0.45
CA ARG A 10 -0.33 -31.20 1.42
C ARG A 10 0.95 -30.64 0.79
N THR A 11 1.48 -31.31 -0.21
CA THR A 11 2.71 -30.91 -0.93
C THR A 11 2.55 -29.64 -1.74
N GLN A 12 1.32 -29.25 -2.12
CA GLN A 12 1.02 -28.07 -2.94
C GLN A 12 0.50 -26.88 -2.11
N ARG A 13 0.30 -27.05 -0.80
CA ARG A 13 -0.37 -26.04 0.05
C ARG A 13 0.38 -24.72 0.12
N LEU A 14 1.71 -24.76 0.17
CA LEU A 14 2.52 -23.55 0.26
C LEU A 14 2.42 -22.73 -1.04
N ASP A 15 2.59 -23.37 -2.20
CA ASP A 15 2.52 -22.71 -3.50
C ASP A 15 1.10 -22.16 -3.75
N TYR A 16 0.08 -22.97 -3.42
CA TYR A 16 -1.32 -22.54 -3.52
C TYR A 16 -1.61 -21.31 -2.64
N PHE A 17 -1.13 -21.32 -1.39
CA PHE A 17 -1.33 -20.21 -0.47
C PHE A 17 -0.58 -18.96 -0.93
N ALA A 18 0.68 -19.09 -1.37
CA ALA A 18 1.47 -17.99 -1.91
C ALA A 18 0.82 -17.36 -3.15
N ALA A 19 0.30 -18.20 -4.05
CA ALA A 19 -0.41 -17.74 -5.24
C ALA A 19 -1.72 -17.04 -4.88
N ALA A 20 -2.52 -17.62 -3.98
CA ALA A 20 -3.78 -17.05 -3.52
C ALA A 20 -3.57 -15.69 -2.82
N LEU A 21 -2.58 -15.59 -1.94
CA LEU A 21 -2.24 -14.38 -1.21
C LEU A 21 -1.76 -13.27 -2.16
N SER A 22 -0.88 -13.64 -3.11
CA SER A 22 -0.38 -12.70 -4.13
C SER A 22 -1.47 -12.21 -5.07
N SER A 23 -2.44 -13.06 -5.39
CA SER A 23 -3.58 -12.68 -6.24
C SER A 23 -4.57 -11.78 -5.51
N ALA A 24 -4.87 -12.09 -4.24
CA ALA A 24 -5.82 -11.31 -3.45
C ALA A 24 -5.27 -9.95 -3.03
N LEU A 25 -3.99 -9.85 -2.70
CA LEU A 25 -3.38 -8.65 -2.14
C LEU A 25 -2.41 -8.00 -3.13
N VAL A 26 -1.15 -8.37 -3.03
CA VAL A 26 -0.04 -7.90 -3.89
C VAL A 26 1.00 -9.01 -4.00
N PRO A 27 1.84 -9.02 -5.05
CA PRO A 27 2.90 -10.02 -5.17
C PRO A 27 3.76 -10.09 -3.92
N MET A 28 3.94 -11.30 -3.37
CA MET A 28 4.77 -11.59 -2.20
C MET A 28 5.29 -13.03 -2.25
N GLN A 29 6.36 -13.29 -1.52
CA GLN A 29 6.85 -14.64 -1.24
C GLN A 29 6.29 -15.10 0.10
N VAL A 30 6.06 -16.40 0.24
CA VAL A 30 5.59 -17.01 1.48
C VAL A 30 6.52 -18.16 1.86
N GLU A 31 6.93 -18.16 3.11
CA GLU A 31 7.71 -19.20 3.74
C GLU A 31 6.90 -19.79 4.90
N ALA A 32 6.87 -21.10 5.02
CA ALA A 32 6.23 -21.79 6.14
C ALA A 32 7.27 -22.59 6.93
N THR A 33 7.24 -22.48 8.24
CA THR A 33 8.14 -23.22 9.15
C THR A 33 7.96 -24.73 9.00
N HIS A 34 6.72 -25.17 8.69
CA HIS A 34 6.36 -26.58 8.47
C HIS A 34 5.44 -26.69 7.24
N THR A 35 6.02 -26.91 6.07
CA THR A 35 5.29 -26.94 4.79
C THR A 35 4.16 -27.98 4.75
N GLY A 36 4.36 -29.16 5.34
CA GLY A 36 3.33 -30.21 5.39
C GLY A 36 2.17 -29.97 6.35
N ALA A 37 2.31 -29.01 7.27
CA ALA A 37 1.29 -28.66 8.26
C ALA A 37 0.61 -27.31 7.96
N LEU A 38 0.93 -26.66 6.84
CA LEU A 38 0.33 -25.38 6.49
C LEU A 38 -1.17 -25.55 6.26
N ALA A 39 -1.94 -24.82 7.06
CA ALA A 39 -3.38 -24.68 6.91
C ALA A 39 -3.71 -23.19 6.89
N SER A 40 -4.44 -22.75 5.87
CA SER A 40 -4.92 -21.37 5.77
C SER A 40 -6.27 -21.33 5.08
N HIS A 41 -7.09 -20.40 5.52
CA HIS A 41 -8.36 -20.08 4.92
C HIS A 41 -8.45 -18.57 4.73
N MET A 42 -8.91 -18.14 3.56
CA MET A 42 -9.15 -16.73 3.24
C MET A 42 -10.51 -16.59 2.57
N SER A 43 -11.22 -15.52 2.89
CA SER A 43 -12.41 -15.07 2.17
C SER A 43 -12.29 -13.59 1.87
N MET A 44 -12.71 -13.17 0.69
CA MET A 44 -12.62 -11.79 0.22
C MET A 44 -13.97 -11.31 -0.31
N LEU A 45 -14.30 -10.09 -0.02
CA LEU A 45 -15.39 -9.32 -0.58
C LEU A 45 -14.82 -8.05 -1.19
N ASP A 46 -15.15 -7.84 -2.46
CA ASP A 46 -14.86 -6.63 -3.21
C ASP A 46 -16.06 -5.68 -3.03
N ILE A 47 -15.78 -4.44 -2.64
CA ILE A 47 -16.78 -3.41 -2.39
C ILE A 47 -16.30 -2.12 -3.05
N ASP A 48 -16.82 -1.84 -4.24
CA ASP A 48 -16.37 -0.73 -5.09
C ASP A 48 -14.85 -0.80 -5.37
N ASP A 49 -14.07 0.09 -4.77
CA ASP A 49 -12.60 0.13 -4.94
C ASP A 49 -11.83 -0.55 -3.78
N VAL A 50 -12.53 -1.04 -2.75
CA VAL A 50 -11.91 -1.57 -1.52
C VAL A 50 -12.17 -3.05 -1.36
N ASP A 51 -11.10 -3.82 -1.18
CA ASP A 51 -11.19 -5.25 -0.88
C ASP A 51 -11.11 -5.49 0.62
N VAL A 52 -12.03 -6.27 1.16
CA VAL A 52 -12.00 -6.73 2.55
C VAL A 52 -11.80 -8.22 2.61
N LEU A 53 -10.73 -8.64 3.31
CA LEU A 53 -10.39 -10.04 3.49
C LEU A 53 -10.46 -10.44 4.96
N SER A 54 -10.97 -11.63 5.21
CA SER A 54 -10.75 -12.38 6.46
C SER A 54 -9.77 -13.50 6.17
N GLN A 55 -8.73 -13.59 6.98
CA GLN A 55 -7.68 -14.59 6.80
C GLN A 55 -7.32 -15.21 8.15
N CYS A 56 -7.23 -16.54 8.19
CA CYS A 56 -6.73 -17.30 9.34
C CYS A 56 -5.87 -18.48 8.88
N GLY A 57 -4.95 -18.92 9.74
CA GLY A 57 -4.09 -20.03 9.37
C GLY A 57 -2.97 -20.33 10.35
N SER A 58 -2.04 -21.15 9.89
CA SER A 58 -0.84 -21.58 10.59
C SER A 58 0.28 -20.54 10.51
N ALA A 59 1.31 -20.70 11.34
CA ALA A 59 2.53 -19.91 11.30
C ALA A 59 3.15 -19.86 9.90
N HIS A 60 3.54 -18.66 9.48
CA HIS A 60 4.24 -18.42 8.21
C HIS A 60 4.93 -17.06 8.23
N ARG A 61 5.80 -16.84 7.24
CA ARG A 61 6.38 -15.53 6.92
C ARG A 61 5.97 -15.13 5.52
N SER A 62 5.66 -13.88 5.31
CA SER A 62 5.44 -13.31 3.99
C SER A 62 6.42 -12.16 3.77
N LEU A 63 7.09 -12.19 2.62
CA LEU A 63 8.11 -11.22 2.23
C LEU A 63 7.71 -10.54 0.93
N ARG A 64 7.76 -9.23 0.94
CA ARG A 64 7.66 -8.39 -0.24
C ARG A 64 8.96 -7.62 -0.42
N GLY A 65 9.84 -8.18 -1.22
CA GLY A 65 11.16 -7.63 -1.53
C GLY A 65 11.20 -6.96 -2.91
N ARG A 66 12.41 -6.75 -3.42
CA ARG A 66 12.66 -6.11 -4.72
C ARG A 66 11.94 -6.75 -5.89
N ALA A 67 11.93 -8.09 -5.96
CA ALA A 67 11.33 -8.84 -7.06
C ALA A 67 9.81 -8.67 -7.09
N GLU A 68 9.17 -8.63 -5.92
CA GLU A 68 7.73 -8.47 -5.75
C GLU A 68 7.30 -7.03 -6.04
N LEU A 69 8.08 -6.05 -5.57
CA LEU A 69 7.87 -4.63 -5.87
C LEU A 69 7.95 -4.34 -7.38
N ALA A 70 8.90 -4.96 -8.08
CA ALA A 70 9.06 -4.79 -9.52
C ALA A 70 7.85 -5.32 -10.32
N ARG A 71 7.12 -6.31 -9.79
CA ARG A 71 5.92 -6.90 -10.41
C ARG A 71 4.61 -6.24 -9.99
N SER A 72 4.69 -5.20 -9.13
CA SER A 72 3.50 -4.54 -8.62
C SER A 72 2.77 -3.73 -9.67
N GLY A 73 1.45 -3.79 -9.62
CA GLY A 73 0.53 -2.93 -10.33
C GLY A 73 0.31 -1.59 -9.63
N ALA A 74 -0.96 -1.23 -9.41
CA ALA A 74 -1.36 -0.01 -8.74
C ALA A 74 -0.86 0.08 -7.29
N HIS A 75 -0.59 1.29 -6.84
CA HIS A 75 -0.24 1.59 -5.46
C HIS A 75 -1.46 1.42 -4.55
N THR A 76 -1.32 0.61 -3.52
CA THR A 76 -2.38 0.33 -2.54
C THR A 76 -1.84 0.45 -1.12
N TYR A 77 -2.75 0.72 -0.18
CA TYR A 77 -2.50 0.65 1.26
C TYR A 77 -3.28 -0.53 1.84
N HIS A 78 -2.70 -1.17 2.82
CA HIS A 78 -3.25 -2.37 3.43
C HIS A 78 -3.36 -2.18 4.94
N LEU A 79 -4.58 -2.05 5.45
CA LEU A 79 -4.85 -2.01 6.89
C LEU A 79 -5.11 -3.43 7.39
N ILE A 80 -4.23 -3.93 8.25
CA ILE A 80 -4.31 -5.29 8.81
C ILE A 80 -4.65 -5.20 10.28
N VAL A 81 -5.78 -5.75 10.68
CA VAL A 81 -6.20 -5.83 12.08
C VAL A 81 -5.92 -7.21 12.62
N ASN A 82 -5.17 -7.28 13.71
CA ASN A 82 -4.85 -8.50 14.41
C ASN A 82 -5.98 -8.93 15.34
N ARG A 83 -6.52 -10.13 15.15
CA ARG A 83 -7.62 -10.68 15.97
C ARG A 83 -7.18 -11.75 16.98
N ARG A 84 -5.94 -12.25 16.90
CA ARG A 84 -5.55 -13.41 17.69
C ARG A 84 -4.18 -13.23 18.36
N ALA A 85 -3.16 -13.88 17.83
CA ALA A 85 -1.83 -13.90 18.40
C ALA A 85 -0.99 -12.73 17.88
N ALA A 86 -0.05 -12.23 18.68
CA ALA A 86 0.86 -11.19 18.23
C ALA A 86 1.73 -11.68 17.07
N TRP A 87 1.96 -10.82 16.11
CA TRP A 87 2.84 -11.01 14.97
C TRP A 87 3.82 -9.85 14.82
N TYR A 88 4.82 -10.03 13.99
CA TYR A 88 5.89 -9.05 13.79
C TYR A 88 5.88 -8.55 12.35
N VAL A 89 6.23 -7.30 12.17
CA VAL A 89 6.33 -6.66 10.86
C VAL A 89 7.56 -5.78 10.80
N GLU A 90 8.31 -5.90 9.70
CA GLU A 90 9.34 -4.96 9.29
C GLU A 90 8.80 -4.14 8.13
N HIS A 91 8.42 -2.90 8.41
CA HIS A 91 7.89 -1.95 7.44
C HIS A 91 8.04 -0.53 7.99
N ALA A 92 8.97 0.25 7.44
CA ALA A 92 9.37 1.53 8.04
C ALA A 92 9.87 1.42 9.50
N GLY A 93 10.47 0.27 9.84
CA GLY A 93 10.90 -0.12 11.18
C GLY A 93 10.31 -1.47 11.61
N ALA A 94 10.91 -2.08 12.62
CA ALA A 94 10.44 -3.34 13.19
C ALA A 94 9.38 -3.08 14.26
N THR A 95 8.23 -3.74 14.16
CA THR A 95 7.08 -3.53 15.04
C THR A 95 6.43 -4.85 15.42
N ARG A 96 5.99 -4.95 16.67
CA ARG A 96 5.13 -6.03 17.16
C ARG A 96 3.67 -5.58 17.18
N VAL A 97 2.79 -6.27 16.47
CA VAL A 97 1.35 -5.98 16.43
C VAL A 97 0.62 -6.97 17.32
N ARG A 98 0.00 -6.47 18.40
CA ARG A 98 -0.75 -7.27 19.38
C ARG A 98 -2.17 -7.50 18.91
N ALA A 99 -2.86 -8.48 19.51
CA ALA A 99 -4.30 -8.67 19.29
C ALA A 99 -5.08 -7.37 19.61
N GLY A 100 -6.04 -7.04 18.78
CA GLY A 100 -6.84 -5.80 18.87
C GLY A 100 -6.15 -4.55 18.29
N GLN A 101 -4.92 -4.67 17.80
CA GLN A 101 -4.23 -3.57 17.10
C GLN A 101 -4.35 -3.73 15.59
N ALA A 102 -4.31 -2.60 14.89
CA ALA A 102 -4.17 -2.52 13.45
C ALA A 102 -2.78 -2.02 13.05
N PHE A 103 -2.40 -2.26 11.79
CA PHE A 103 -1.16 -1.79 11.20
C PHE A 103 -1.38 -1.44 9.73
N LEU A 104 -0.92 -0.27 9.31
CA LEU A 104 -1.04 0.18 7.92
C LEU A 104 0.26 -0.07 7.17
N ILE A 105 0.16 -0.80 6.06
CA ILE A 105 1.25 -1.10 5.13
C ILE A 105 1.07 -0.31 3.84
N ASP A 106 2.17 0.24 3.35
CA ASP A 106 2.29 0.86 2.03
C ASP A 106 2.83 -0.18 1.03
N SER A 107 2.06 -0.55 0.01
CA SER A 107 2.46 -1.56 -0.97
C SER A 107 3.63 -1.14 -1.86
N ALA A 108 3.95 0.15 -1.92
CA ALA A 108 5.11 0.66 -2.67
C ALA A 108 6.45 0.45 -1.94
N ARG A 109 6.42 -0.07 -0.70
CA ARG A 109 7.61 -0.31 0.14
C ARG A 109 7.78 -1.78 0.45
N ALA A 110 9.03 -2.18 0.66
CA ALA A 110 9.34 -3.53 1.14
C ALA A 110 8.75 -3.78 2.53
N ASN A 111 8.35 -5.02 2.77
CA ASN A 111 7.91 -5.45 4.09
C ASN A 111 8.18 -6.93 4.30
N LEU A 112 8.31 -7.30 5.57
CA LEU A 112 8.33 -8.66 6.05
C LEU A 112 7.28 -8.78 7.15
N ILE A 113 6.37 -9.74 7.02
CA ILE A 113 5.40 -10.08 8.07
C ILE A 113 5.70 -11.48 8.55
N GLU A 114 5.88 -11.63 9.85
CA GLU A 114 6.10 -12.92 10.49
C GLU A 114 4.96 -13.23 11.45
N MET A 115 4.24 -14.28 11.16
CA MET A 115 3.18 -14.84 12.01
C MET A 115 3.70 -16.11 12.68
N PRO A 116 4.23 -16.03 13.92
CA PRO A 116 4.98 -17.12 14.55
C PRO A 116 4.08 -18.26 15.04
N SER A 117 2.77 -18.04 15.07
CA SER A 117 1.76 -19.02 15.51
C SER A 117 0.50 -18.93 14.66
N ALA A 118 -0.53 -19.70 15.04
CA ALA A 118 -1.84 -19.57 14.42
C ALA A 118 -2.36 -18.14 14.55
N TYR A 119 -2.79 -17.57 13.43
CA TYR A 119 -3.20 -16.18 13.31
C TYR A 119 -4.64 -16.05 12.81
N GLU A 120 -5.21 -14.90 13.06
CA GLU A 120 -6.48 -14.45 12.48
C GLU A 120 -6.40 -12.93 12.28
N VAL A 121 -6.66 -12.48 11.05
CA VAL A 121 -6.59 -11.05 10.68
C VAL A 121 -7.77 -10.67 9.78
N ILE A 122 -8.18 -9.41 9.89
CA ILE A 122 -8.97 -8.73 8.86
C ILE A 122 -8.01 -7.81 8.11
N HIS A 123 -8.07 -7.87 6.80
CA HIS A 123 -7.20 -7.14 5.92
C HIS A 123 -8.05 -6.31 4.97
N VAL A 124 -7.87 -5.00 5.00
CA VAL A 124 -8.54 -4.06 4.10
C VAL A 124 -7.51 -3.50 3.14
N LYS A 125 -7.70 -3.78 1.85
CA LYS A 125 -6.86 -3.27 0.77
C LYS A 125 -7.55 -2.09 0.12
N MET A 126 -6.88 -0.96 0.10
CA MET A 126 -7.40 0.32 -0.37
C MET A 126 -6.48 0.90 -1.44
N PRO A 127 -6.97 1.29 -2.62
CA PRO A 127 -6.20 2.11 -3.56
C PRO A 127 -5.73 3.41 -2.91
N GLU A 128 -4.55 3.90 -3.31
CA GLU A 128 -4.03 5.18 -2.82
C GLU A 128 -5.03 6.31 -3.02
N ALA A 129 -5.67 6.38 -4.20
CA ALA A 129 -6.67 7.39 -4.51
C ALA A 129 -7.85 7.36 -3.54
N TRP A 130 -8.32 6.16 -3.14
CA TRP A 130 -9.39 6.02 -2.16
C TRP A 130 -8.96 6.51 -0.77
N LEU A 131 -7.78 6.07 -0.29
CA LEU A 131 -7.30 6.43 1.05
C LEU A 131 -7.03 7.94 1.18
N ARG A 132 -6.47 8.58 0.13
CA ARG A 132 -6.19 10.02 0.12
C ARG A 132 -7.42 10.91 0.21
N ARG A 133 -8.59 10.40 -0.12
CA ARG A 133 -9.87 11.12 0.10
C ARG A 133 -10.13 11.38 1.58
N TRP A 134 -9.63 10.53 2.45
CA TRP A 134 -9.88 10.55 3.89
C TRP A 134 -8.65 10.99 4.69
N VAL A 135 -7.47 10.60 4.24
CA VAL A 135 -6.20 10.81 4.93
C VAL A 135 -5.24 11.54 4.00
N ARG A 136 -4.93 12.79 4.31
CA ARG A 136 -4.04 13.64 3.47
C ARG A 136 -2.62 13.06 3.34
N GLU A 137 -2.08 12.55 4.44
CA GLU A 137 -0.72 12.03 4.52
C GLU A 137 -0.73 10.61 5.10
N PRO A 138 -1.09 9.59 4.26
CA PRO A 138 -1.12 8.20 4.73
C PRO A 138 0.20 7.72 5.32
N SER A 139 1.33 8.26 4.86
CA SER A 139 2.67 7.93 5.34
C SER A 139 2.86 8.15 6.85
N ARG A 140 2.11 9.08 7.46
CA ARG A 140 2.16 9.30 8.91
C ARG A 140 1.53 8.16 9.73
N MET A 141 0.68 7.36 9.11
CA MET A 141 0.04 6.19 9.74
C MET A 141 0.81 4.89 9.49
N VAL A 142 1.66 4.89 8.46
CA VAL A 142 2.46 3.72 8.05
C VAL A 142 3.55 3.44 9.09
N GLY A 143 3.78 2.14 9.38
CA GLY A 143 4.90 1.71 10.21
C GLY A 143 4.66 1.80 11.72
N ARG A 144 3.49 2.24 12.19
CA ARG A 144 3.14 2.28 13.61
C ARG A 144 1.91 1.42 13.92
N PRO A 145 1.82 0.80 15.12
CA PRO A 145 0.59 0.14 15.55
C PRO A 145 -0.52 1.19 15.77
N LEU A 146 -1.71 0.86 15.33
CA LEU A 146 -2.94 1.61 15.59
C LEU A 146 -3.76 0.85 16.62
N GLY A 147 -4.21 1.53 17.68
CA GLY A 147 -4.94 0.91 18.80
C GLY A 147 -4.05 0.53 19.97
N GLY A 148 -4.67 0.04 21.05
CA GLY A 148 -4.00 -0.15 22.35
C GLY A 148 -3.86 1.17 23.11
N GLU A 149 -2.68 1.49 23.60
CA GLU A 149 -2.41 2.72 24.39
C GLU A 149 -2.26 3.98 23.49
N ALA A 150 -2.20 3.82 22.18
CA ALA A 150 -1.88 4.90 21.24
C ALA A 150 -2.98 5.95 21.02
N GLY A 151 -4.20 5.74 21.53
CA GLY A 151 -5.29 6.70 21.44
C GLY A 151 -6.66 6.05 21.23
N GLN A 152 -7.70 6.74 21.68
CA GLN A 152 -9.09 6.21 21.63
C GLN A 152 -9.56 5.98 20.18
N MET A 153 -9.18 6.86 19.26
CA MET A 153 -9.61 6.74 17.85
C MET A 153 -8.91 5.59 17.12
N ASP A 154 -7.61 5.37 17.35
CA ASP A 154 -6.89 4.22 16.82
C ASP A 154 -7.50 2.91 17.30
N HIS A 155 -7.92 2.85 18.59
CA HIS A 155 -8.58 1.69 19.17
C HIS A 155 -9.96 1.47 18.54
N ALA A 156 -10.77 2.53 18.40
CA ALA A 156 -12.08 2.46 17.78
C ALA A 156 -12.00 2.00 16.30
N LEU A 157 -11.01 2.51 15.55
CA LEU A 157 -10.74 2.07 14.18
C LEU A 157 -10.42 0.57 14.13
N ALA A 158 -9.48 0.10 14.96
CA ALA A 158 -9.11 -1.31 14.99
C ALA A 158 -10.28 -2.21 15.37
N ALA A 159 -11.09 -1.82 16.37
CA ALA A 159 -12.28 -2.55 16.79
C ALA A 159 -13.36 -2.59 15.70
N PHE A 160 -13.60 -1.48 15.01
CA PHE A 160 -14.52 -1.40 13.89
C PHE A 160 -14.11 -2.34 12.75
N VAL A 161 -12.86 -2.25 12.31
CA VAL A 161 -12.36 -3.09 11.23
C VAL A 161 -12.31 -4.56 11.62
N ALA A 162 -12.05 -4.90 12.90
CA ALA A 162 -12.11 -6.28 13.37
C ALA A 162 -13.47 -6.93 13.14
N GLY A 163 -14.55 -6.15 13.13
CA GLY A 163 -15.92 -6.60 12.81
C GLY A 163 -16.23 -6.71 11.33
N MET A 164 -15.42 -6.10 10.45
CA MET A 164 -15.66 -6.05 9.00
C MET A 164 -15.26 -7.35 8.30
N THR A 165 -15.87 -8.46 8.67
CA THR A 165 -15.65 -9.71 7.93
C THR A 165 -16.41 -9.69 6.60
N PRO A 166 -15.94 -10.38 5.53
CA PRO A 166 -16.70 -10.52 4.29
C PRO A 166 -18.13 -11.03 4.47
N HIS A 167 -18.36 -11.90 5.47
CA HIS A 167 -19.67 -12.39 5.83
C HIS A 167 -20.53 -11.27 6.46
N ALA A 168 -20.02 -10.58 7.48
CA ALA A 168 -20.75 -9.50 8.14
C ALA A 168 -21.12 -8.34 7.19
N LEU A 169 -20.23 -8.04 6.21
CA LEU A 169 -20.47 -7.01 5.22
C LEU A 169 -21.51 -7.41 4.17
N ARG A 170 -21.57 -8.70 3.80
CA ARG A 170 -22.54 -9.22 2.82
C ARG A 170 -23.94 -9.36 3.40
N ASP A 171 -24.03 -9.90 4.62
CA ASP A 171 -25.28 -10.35 5.22
C ASP A 171 -25.74 -9.42 6.36
N GLY A 172 -25.01 -8.34 6.60
CA GLY A 172 -25.31 -7.35 7.62
C GLY A 172 -26.49 -6.45 7.27
N PRO A 173 -27.04 -5.74 8.27
CA PRO A 173 -28.23 -4.89 8.09
C PRO A 173 -27.95 -3.58 7.33
N LEU A 174 -26.68 -3.20 7.18
CA LEU A 174 -26.26 -1.98 6.48
C LEU A 174 -25.60 -2.32 5.15
N PRO A 175 -25.77 -1.47 4.11
CA PRO A 175 -25.03 -1.61 2.87
C PRO A 175 -23.52 -1.62 3.11
N ALA A 176 -22.80 -2.53 2.44
CA ALA A 176 -21.36 -2.65 2.57
C ALA A 176 -20.62 -1.35 2.20
N SER A 177 -21.09 -0.62 1.18
CA SER A 177 -20.55 0.70 0.80
C SER A 177 -20.63 1.72 1.94
N MET A 178 -21.70 1.73 2.71
CA MET A 178 -21.83 2.60 3.88
C MET A 178 -20.79 2.24 4.95
N MET A 179 -20.49 0.96 5.16
CA MET A 179 -19.44 0.52 6.08
C MET A 179 -18.06 0.97 5.62
N ILE A 180 -17.81 0.97 4.31
CA ILE A 180 -16.57 1.48 3.71
C ILE A 180 -16.43 3.01 3.89
N ASP A 181 -17.52 3.78 3.75
CA ASP A 181 -17.50 5.22 4.03
C ASP A 181 -17.23 5.52 5.52
N HIS A 182 -17.81 4.75 6.43
CA HIS A 182 -17.50 4.85 7.86
C HIS A 182 -16.04 4.51 8.17
N LEU A 183 -15.47 3.50 7.51
CA LEU A 183 -14.04 3.19 7.61
C LEU A 183 -13.19 4.40 7.22
N GLY A 184 -13.52 5.05 6.10
CA GLY A 184 -12.83 6.26 5.65
C GLY A 184 -12.88 7.39 6.68
N ALA A 185 -14.06 7.65 7.25
CA ALA A 185 -14.23 8.66 8.29
C ALA A 185 -13.39 8.33 9.55
N MET A 186 -13.35 7.06 9.96
CA MET A 186 -12.54 6.63 11.11
C MET A 186 -11.03 6.73 10.84
N LEU A 187 -10.59 6.43 9.62
CA LEU A 187 -9.20 6.64 9.20
C LEU A 187 -8.82 8.12 9.24
N ALA A 188 -9.69 9.02 8.78
CA ALA A 188 -9.48 10.46 8.88
C ALA A 188 -9.30 10.91 10.34
N MET A 189 -10.16 10.45 11.25
CA MET A 189 -10.07 10.76 12.67
C MET A 189 -8.80 10.19 13.31
N ALA A 190 -8.44 8.94 13.03
CA ALA A 190 -7.24 8.29 13.55
C ALA A 190 -5.94 8.92 13.01
N SER A 191 -5.98 9.50 11.81
CA SER A 191 -4.83 10.21 11.23
C SER A 191 -4.56 11.57 11.89
N GLY A 192 -5.48 12.07 12.74
CA GLY A 192 -5.42 13.42 13.29
C GLY A 192 -5.68 14.51 12.25
N THR A 193 -6.22 14.13 11.09
CA THR A 193 -6.56 15.09 10.04
C THR A 193 -7.75 15.93 10.50
N THR A 194 -7.47 17.16 10.93
CA THR A 194 -8.52 18.15 11.24
C THR A 194 -9.03 18.74 9.93
N GLY A 195 -10.13 18.25 9.45
CA GLY A 195 -10.84 18.76 8.27
C GLY A 195 -12.13 17.98 8.09
N LYS A 196 -13.20 18.63 7.61
CA LYS A 196 -14.41 17.91 7.21
C LYS A 196 -14.00 16.88 6.15
N PRO A 197 -14.42 15.61 6.27
CA PRO A 197 -14.34 14.70 5.15
C PRO A 197 -14.94 15.40 3.93
N VAL A 198 -14.23 15.37 2.82
CA VAL A 198 -14.79 15.93 1.60
C VAL A 198 -15.93 15.03 1.18
N VAL A 199 -17.15 15.41 1.53
CA VAL A 199 -18.36 14.83 0.94
C VAL A 199 -18.43 15.38 -0.49
N ALA A 200 -17.52 14.85 -1.33
CA ALA A 200 -17.51 15.21 -2.73
C ALA A 200 -18.74 14.58 -3.41
N SER A 201 -19.36 15.30 -4.32
CA SER A 201 -20.36 14.69 -5.20
C SER A 201 -19.71 13.52 -5.97
N SER A 202 -20.50 12.52 -6.33
CA SER A 202 -20.00 11.38 -7.13
C SER A 202 -19.29 11.83 -8.41
N ALA A 203 -19.73 12.95 -8.99
CA ALA A 203 -19.10 13.57 -10.17
C ALA A 203 -17.72 14.14 -9.89
N ALA A 204 -17.55 14.86 -8.76
CA ALA A 204 -16.25 15.39 -8.36
C ALA A 204 -15.26 14.28 -8.01
N LEU A 205 -15.75 13.20 -7.39
CA LEU A 205 -14.93 12.03 -7.13
C LEU A 205 -14.50 11.32 -8.42
N ALA A 206 -15.42 11.12 -9.36
CA ALA A 206 -15.11 10.51 -10.64
C ALA A 206 -14.06 11.35 -11.41
N LEU A 207 -14.18 12.68 -11.37
CA LEU A 207 -13.20 13.58 -11.97
C LEU A 207 -11.84 13.49 -11.24
N TYR A 208 -11.82 13.51 -9.91
CA TYR A 208 -10.59 13.33 -9.13
C TYR A 208 -9.87 12.04 -9.51
N ASN A 209 -10.60 10.92 -9.57
CA ASN A 209 -10.00 9.62 -9.93
C ASN A 209 -9.41 9.63 -11.36
N LYS A 210 -10.07 10.30 -12.31
CA LYS A 210 -9.54 10.47 -13.68
C LYS A 210 -8.26 11.31 -13.68
N VAL A 211 -8.25 12.43 -12.97
CA VAL A 211 -7.07 13.31 -12.84
C VAL A 211 -5.93 12.56 -12.18
N PHE A 212 -6.20 11.87 -11.06
CA PHE A 212 -5.22 11.07 -10.33
C PHE A 212 -4.59 9.98 -11.23
N ALA A 213 -5.41 9.21 -11.93
CA ALA A 213 -4.94 8.16 -12.83
C ALA A 213 -4.13 8.74 -14.01
N CYS A 214 -4.55 9.89 -14.56
CA CYS A 214 -3.83 10.55 -15.65
C CYS A 214 -2.44 11.04 -15.21
N ILE A 215 -2.34 11.65 -14.03
CA ILE A 215 -1.05 12.06 -13.43
C ILE A 215 -0.18 10.82 -13.16
N ALA A 216 -0.73 9.77 -12.57
CA ALA A 216 0.00 8.54 -12.27
C ALA A 216 0.62 7.93 -13.54
N ASN A 217 -0.16 7.78 -14.60
CA ASN A 217 0.26 7.16 -15.85
C ASN A 217 1.32 7.98 -16.61
N ARG A 218 1.26 9.31 -16.49
CA ARG A 218 2.16 10.24 -17.19
C ARG A 218 3.29 10.78 -16.31
N SER A 219 3.38 10.38 -15.05
CA SER A 219 4.32 10.92 -14.06
C SER A 219 5.79 10.83 -14.47
N ALA A 220 6.17 9.87 -15.33
CA ALA A 220 7.53 9.73 -15.85
C ALA A 220 7.90 10.80 -16.91
N GLU A 221 6.94 11.56 -17.43
CA GLU A 221 7.21 12.65 -18.38
C GLU A 221 7.93 13.80 -17.65
N PRO A 222 9.14 14.23 -18.09
CA PRO A 222 9.96 15.17 -17.29
C PRO A 222 9.33 16.56 -17.12
N LEU A 223 8.61 17.05 -18.13
CA LEU A 223 8.02 18.39 -18.17
C LEU A 223 6.50 18.38 -18.04
N LEU A 224 5.91 17.30 -17.47
CA LEU A 224 4.48 17.22 -17.30
C LEU A 224 3.94 18.39 -16.48
N SER A 225 2.97 19.10 -17.05
CA SER A 225 2.34 20.27 -16.47
C SER A 225 0.85 20.05 -16.14
N PRO A 226 0.24 20.88 -15.28
CA PRO A 226 -1.22 20.83 -15.04
C PRO A 226 -2.02 20.99 -16.34
N GLY A 227 -1.57 21.87 -17.25
CA GLY A 227 -2.21 22.10 -18.55
C GLY A 227 -2.24 20.85 -19.42
N ASP A 228 -1.18 20.02 -19.41
CA ASP A 228 -1.14 18.78 -20.17
C ASP A 228 -2.16 17.76 -19.69
N ILE A 229 -2.38 17.68 -18.37
CA ILE A 229 -3.41 16.83 -17.77
C ILE A 229 -4.81 17.36 -18.08
N ALA A 230 -5.02 18.67 -17.90
CA ALA A 230 -6.30 19.32 -18.18
C ALA A 230 -6.72 19.10 -19.65
N ASN A 231 -5.79 19.31 -20.57
CA ASN A 231 -6.00 19.07 -22.01
C ASN A 231 -6.34 17.60 -22.31
N SER A 232 -5.63 16.64 -21.67
CA SER A 232 -5.87 15.20 -21.85
C SER A 232 -7.27 14.78 -21.39
N LEU A 233 -7.84 15.49 -20.41
CA LEU A 233 -9.14 15.19 -19.82
C LEU A 233 -10.26 16.10 -20.37
N ALA A 234 -9.93 17.02 -21.29
CA ALA A 234 -10.85 18.02 -21.84
C ALA A 234 -11.56 18.87 -20.77
N ILE A 235 -10.80 19.30 -19.73
CA ILE A 235 -11.26 20.17 -18.65
C ILE A 235 -10.43 21.45 -18.60
N ALA A 236 -10.94 22.47 -17.90
CA ALA A 236 -10.14 23.68 -17.63
C ALA A 236 -9.07 23.39 -16.57
N GLU A 237 -7.89 24.02 -16.66
CA GLU A 237 -6.84 23.88 -15.65
C GLU A 237 -7.31 24.35 -14.27
N SER A 238 -8.14 25.38 -14.21
CA SER A 238 -8.79 25.84 -12.97
C SER A 238 -9.69 24.76 -12.34
N GLU A 239 -10.37 23.97 -13.15
CA GLU A 239 -11.21 22.84 -12.69
C GLU A 239 -10.35 21.71 -12.16
N LEU A 240 -9.22 21.41 -12.82
CA LEU A 240 -8.22 20.45 -12.32
C LEU A 240 -7.71 20.88 -10.94
N HIS A 241 -7.28 22.14 -10.78
CA HIS A 241 -6.81 22.64 -9.48
C HIS A 241 -7.90 22.63 -8.42
N SER A 242 -9.14 22.99 -8.78
CA SER A 242 -10.29 22.99 -7.88
C SER A 242 -10.62 21.59 -7.38
N VAL A 243 -10.66 20.60 -8.28
CA VAL A 243 -10.95 19.21 -7.88
C VAL A 243 -9.82 18.66 -7.01
N LEU A 244 -8.56 18.87 -7.35
CA LEU A 244 -7.44 18.43 -6.52
C LEU A 244 -7.48 19.08 -5.12
N ALA A 245 -7.70 20.40 -5.05
CA ALA A 245 -7.79 21.13 -3.79
C ALA A 245 -8.96 20.65 -2.92
N SER A 246 -10.09 20.28 -3.53
CA SER A 246 -11.24 19.75 -2.80
C SER A 246 -10.94 18.42 -2.10
N PHE A 247 -9.97 17.64 -2.60
CA PHE A 247 -9.46 16.41 -1.97
C PHE A 247 -8.17 16.64 -1.17
N GLY A 248 -7.74 17.90 -1.04
CA GLY A 248 -6.55 18.27 -0.25
C GLY A 248 -5.22 18.01 -0.95
N ASP A 249 -5.25 17.76 -2.24
CA ASP A 249 -4.08 17.53 -3.08
C ASP A 249 -3.72 18.73 -3.95
N THR A 250 -2.50 18.70 -4.46
CA THR A 250 -2.04 19.56 -5.53
C THR A 250 -1.44 18.73 -6.64
N PHE A 251 -1.40 19.25 -7.86
CA PHE A 251 -0.71 18.60 -8.97
C PHE A 251 0.74 18.27 -8.61
N ALA A 252 1.46 19.20 -8.01
CA ALA A 252 2.86 19.02 -7.63
C ALA A 252 3.05 17.91 -6.59
N SER A 253 2.19 17.83 -5.56
CA SER A 253 2.27 16.80 -4.53
C SER A 253 2.02 15.40 -5.10
N LEU A 254 0.99 15.26 -5.93
CA LEU A 254 0.69 13.99 -6.58
C LEU A 254 1.78 13.55 -7.56
N LEU A 255 2.29 14.49 -8.37
CA LEU A 255 3.36 14.21 -9.33
C LEU A 255 4.62 13.71 -8.62
N VAL A 256 5.05 14.36 -7.53
CA VAL A 256 6.20 13.93 -6.73
C VAL A 256 5.95 12.55 -6.11
N THR A 257 4.78 12.31 -5.57
CA THR A 257 4.40 11.00 -4.99
C THR A 257 4.51 9.87 -6.01
N HIS A 258 3.95 10.07 -7.20
CA HIS A 258 4.01 9.03 -8.26
C HIS A 258 5.42 8.84 -8.82
N ARG A 259 6.19 9.92 -8.99
CA ARG A 259 7.60 9.82 -9.40
C ARG A 259 8.44 9.06 -8.38
N LEU A 260 8.23 9.31 -7.09
CA LEU A 260 8.91 8.60 -6.01
C LEU A 260 8.55 7.11 -5.99
N ALA A 261 7.27 6.78 -6.16
CA ALA A 261 6.82 5.39 -6.27
C ALA A 261 7.45 4.68 -7.49
N ASN A 262 7.53 5.35 -8.64
CA ASN A 262 8.20 4.83 -9.84
C ASN A 262 9.70 4.61 -9.59
N ALA A 263 10.39 5.57 -8.98
CA ALA A 263 11.80 5.45 -8.66
C ALA A 263 12.06 4.27 -7.70
N ARG A 264 11.26 4.10 -6.66
CA ARG A 264 11.35 2.97 -5.72
C ARG A 264 11.19 1.63 -6.43
N ARG A 265 10.21 1.50 -7.35
CA ARG A 265 10.03 0.29 -8.16
C ARG A 265 11.27 0.00 -9.05
N MET A 266 11.83 1.03 -9.69
CA MET A 266 13.05 0.88 -10.49
C MET A 266 14.25 0.48 -9.63
N LEU A 267 14.43 1.12 -8.47
CA LEU A 267 15.48 0.77 -7.49
C LEU A 267 15.33 -0.68 -7.00
N ALA A 268 14.12 -1.19 -6.87
CA ALA A 268 13.85 -2.55 -6.45
C ALA A 268 14.04 -3.59 -7.57
N SER A 269 14.05 -3.18 -8.83
CA SER A 269 14.04 -4.09 -9.99
C SER A 269 15.47 -4.42 -10.46
N ARG A 270 15.73 -5.72 -10.72
CA ARG A 270 16.97 -6.19 -11.33
C ARG A 270 17.22 -5.61 -12.71
N ALA A 271 16.18 -5.31 -13.48
CA ALA A 271 16.30 -4.71 -14.79
C ALA A 271 16.98 -3.33 -14.76
N PHE A 272 16.99 -2.68 -13.60
CA PHE A 272 17.60 -1.37 -13.40
C PHE A 272 18.86 -1.40 -12.52
N GLU A 273 19.41 -2.58 -12.21
CA GLU A 273 20.63 -2.71 -11.38
C GLU A 273 21.84 -2.01 -11.97
N ALA A 274 21.93 -1.90 -13.30
CA ALA A 274 23.03 -1.25 -14.00
C ALA A 274 22.95 0.29 -14.00
N PHE A 275 21.82 0.87 -13.57
CA PHE A 275 21.63 2.32 -13.64
C PHE A 275 21.96 2.97 -12.29
N ALA A 276 22.68 4.10 -12.35
CA ALA A 276 22.96 4.92 -11.19
C ALA A 276 21.66 5.62 -10.68
N VAL A 277 21.63 5.96 -9.38
CA VAL A 277 20.47 6.63 -8.77
C VAL A 277 20.05 7.91 -9.51
N PRO A 278 20.97 8.80 -9.97
CA PRO A 278 20.59 9.96 -10.75
C PRO A 278 19.90 9.61 -12.08
N GLU A 279 20.29 8.52 -12.72
CA GLU A 279 19.69 8.07 -13.97
C GLU A 279 18.29 7.49 -13.73
N ILE A 280 18.09 6.76 -12.63
CA ILE A 280 16.77 6.29 -12.19
C ILE A 280 15.85 7.48 -11.89
N ALA A 281 16.38 8.54 -11.26
CA ALA A 281 15.61 9.74 -10.99
C ALA A 281 15.08 10.37 -12.29
N LEU A 282 15.93 10.52 -13.30
CA LEU A 282 15.53 11.05 -14.62
C LEU A 282 14.46 10.16 -15.29
N ARG A 283 14.63 8.85 -15.26
CA ARG A 283 13.63 7.88 -15.80
C ARG A 283 12.30 7.90 -15.04
N ALA A 284 12.34 8.21 -13.76
CA ALA A 284 11.14 8.38 -12.94
C ALA A 284 10.47 9.75 -13.16
N GLY A 285 11.06 10.64 -13.98
CA GLY A 285 10.51 11.93 -14.34
C GLY A 285 11.03 13.11 -13.52
N PHE A 286 11.99 12.92 -12.60
CA PHE A 286 12.63 14.04 -11.89
C PHE A 286 13.56 14.81 -12.83
N SER A 287 13.59 16.12 -12.68
CA SER A 287 14.47 17.00 -13.48
C SER A 287 15.94 16.93 -13.06
N ARG A 288 16.21 16.54 -11.81
CA ARG A 288 17.57 16.42 -11.26
C ARG A 288 17.68 15.17 -10.38
N GLY A 289 18.79 14.46 -10.49
CA GLY A 289 19.06 13.28 -9.66
C GLY A 289 19.08 13.56 -8.15
N ALA A 290 19.56 14.75 -7.75
CA ALA A 290 19.61 15.18 -6.36
C ALA A 290 18.24 15.33 -5.69
N ASP A 291 17.17 15.52 -6.48
CA ASP A 291 15.81 15.67 -5.94
C ASP A 291 15.29 14.32 -5.39
N LEU A 292 15.61 13.22 -6.07
CA LEU A 292 15.24 11.89 -5.59
C LEU A 292 15.96 11.52 -4.29
N THR A 293 17.28 11.78 -4.20
CA THR A 293 18.07 11.43 -3.01
C THR A 293 17.56 12.11 -1.74
N LYS A 294 17.05 13.34 -1.86
CA LYS A 294 16.45 14.07 -0.72
C LYS A 294 15.10 13.53 -0.27
N LEU A 295 14.39 12.84 -1.16
CA LEU A 295 13.03 12.33 -0.91
C LEU A 295 13.03 10.86 -0.48
N LEU A 296 14.16 10.16 -0.63
CA LEU A 296 14.31 8.79 -0.13
C LEU A 296 14.44 8.81 1.40
N GLU A 297 13.61 8.03 2.08
CA GLU A 297 13.72 7.85 3.53
C GLU A 297 14.89 6.93 3.90
N PRO A 298 15.37 6.90 5.17
CA PRO A 298 16.51 6.08 5.58
C PRO A 298 16.39 4.58 5.23
N GLY A 299 15.19 4.02 5.16
CA GLY A 299 14.96 2.64 4.72
C GLY A 299 15.11 2.42 3.22
N ASP A 300 14.91 3.46 2.41
CA ASP A 300 15.15 3.48 0.96
C ASP A 300 16.64 3.77 0.67
N ALA A 301 17.31 4.51 1.55
CA ALA A 301 18.72 4.91 1.45
C ALA A 301 19.65 3.69 1.49
N SER A 302 19.34 2.62 2.22
CA SER A 302 20.16 1.41 2.24
C SER A 302 20.30 0.74 0.86
N ALA A 303 19.27 0.83 0.02
CA ALA A 303 19.32 0.36 -1.36
C ALA A 303 20.10 1.32 -2.28
N SER A 304 20.06 2.63 -1.98
CA SER A 304 20.82 3.69 -2.64
C SER A 304 22.32 3.59 -2.29
N ASP A 305 22.63 3.48 -0.98
CA ASP A 305 24.01 3.40 -0.48
C ASP A 305 24.72 2.13 -0.94
N ALA A 306 24.00 0.99 -1.00
CA ALA A 306 24.53 -0.25 -1.56
C ALA A 306 24.85 -0.13 -3.06
N ARG A 307 24.06 0.64 -3.82
CA ARG A 307 24.33 0.91 -5.24
C ARG A 307 25.47 1.88 -5.45
N GLU A 308 25.54 2.95 -4.69
CA GLU A 308 26.67 3.89 -4.76
C GLU A 308 27.98 3.22 -4.35
N ALA A 309 27.96 2.34 -3.34
CA ALA A 309 29.12 1.53 -2.95
C ALA A 309 29.52 0.54 -4.07
N GLN A 310 28.54 -0.07 -4.75
CA GLN A 310 28.76 -1.00 -5.86
C GLN A 310 29.28 -0.28 -7.11
N ASP A 311 28.78 0.91 -7.42
CA ASP A 311 29.28 1.75 -8.53
C ASP A 311 30.69 2.29 -8.25
N ARG A 312 30.99 2.64 -7.00
CA ARG A 312 32.34 2.99 -6.55
C ARG A 312 33.33 1.83 -6.70
N ALA A 313 32.88 0.62 -6.32
CA ALA A 313 33.69 -0.59 -6.46
C ALA A 313 33.92 -0.98 -7.93
N LYS A 314 32.94 -0.76 -8.82
CA LYS A 314 33.11 -0.98 -10.27
C LYS A 314 34.09 0.01 -10.93
N ARG A 315 34.10 1.27 -10.48
CA ARG A 315 35.04 2.31 -10.99
C ARG A 315 36.46 2.12 -10.48
N LEU A 316 36.68 1.33 -9.41
CA LEU A 316 38.01 1.07 -8.82
C LEU A 316 38.62 -0.26 -9.26
N ARG A 317 38.01 -1.02 -10.19
CA ARG A 317 38.64 -2.20 -10.78
C ARG A 317 39.54 -1.74 -11.92
N PRO A 318 40.89 -1.95 -11.83
CA PRO A 318 41.80 -1.68 -12.92
C PRO A 318 41.51 -2.65 -14.06
N SER A 319 41.63 -2.16 -15.28
CA SER A 319 41.54 -2.87 -16.56
C SER A 319 42.61 -3.95 -16.67
#